data_b4143dd542b62233478706dfbecba96c
#
_entry.id   b4143dd542b62233478706dfbecba96c
#
_cell.length_a   1.000
_cell.length_b   1.000
_cell.length_c   1.000
_cell.angle_alpha   90.00
_cell.angle_beta   90.00
_cell.angle_gamma   90.00
#
_symmetry.space_group_name_H-M   'P 1'
#
loop_
_entity.id
_entity.type
_entity.pdbx_description
1 polymer ?
#
loop_
_entity_poly.entity_id
_entity_poly.type
_entity_poly.pdbx_seq_one_letter_code
_entity_poly.pdbx_strand_id
1 'polypeptide(L)'
;MGDLQAAWLEPQRWKRDGKADPVIGLGEEGAFDDMHLFAPCALWEDDQFRLYYSGSSGDVGGRVFQLGHASGTDGVHFRKNPEGPVFEVDHSNDSILTPALLRQGTGQIVRENGRLRLWYSSTDFPTGTGRHTLHDTTSDDGFCWDSPSDVQLENAYAPSVLKVAGEYRLWYTDVSDEPWCIRHARSEDGHHWSVTEAPVLELDQSWEWGRLFYPYVLQPEPKLFVMWYGSYQSADPHKTALGVAVSEDGIRWQKSDHNPVFGPDAARAWESHYTTSQSIQQLHDGRWRMWYASRPAPPFQHKYFAIGTASWDGPGS
;
A
#
# COMPACT_ATOMS: atom_id res chain seq x y z
N MET A 1 0.55 19.00 -21.08
CA MET A 1 0.86 17.61 -20.71
C MET A 1 1.89 17.09 -21.69
N GLY A 2 3.03 16.55 -21.22
CA GLY A 2 4.03 15.96 -22.10
C GLY A 2 3.59 14.58 -22.60
N ASP A 3 4.12 14.15 -23.74
CA ASP A 3 3.81 12.83 -24.35
C ASP A 3 4.02 11.67 -23.36
N LEU A 4 5.00 11.80 -22.45
CA LEU A 4 5.31 10.80 -21.43
C LEU A 4 4.20 10.65 -20.38
N GLN A 5 3.60 11.76 -19.93
CA GLN A 5 2.47 11.73 -18.99
C GLN A 5 1.24 11.09 -19.62
N ALA A 6 0.98 11.40 -20.90
CA ALA A 6 -0.13 10.82 -21.65
C ALA A 6 -0.05 9.30 -21.70
N ALA A 7 1.16 8.73 -21.91
CA ALA A 7 1.35 7.28 -21.97
C ALA A 7 0.99 6.55 -20.66
N TRP A 8 1.11 7.20 -19.51
CA TRP A 8 0.71 6.62 -18.22
C TRP A 8 -0.80 6.65 -17.97
N LEU A 9 -1.52 7.53 -18.68
CA LEU A 9 -2.98 7.65 -18.60
C LEU A 9 -3.70 6.69 -19.56
N GLU A 10 -2.97 6.07 -20.50
CA GLU A 10 -3.51 5.04 -21.39
C GLU A 10 -3.88 3.76 -20.61
N PRO A 11 -4.70 2.85 -21.19
CA PRO A 11 -5.09 1.62 -20.53
C PRO A 11 -3.90 0.78 -20.06
N GLN A 12 -3.80 0.53 -18.76
CA GLN A 12 -2.75 -0.32 -18.19
C GLN A 12 -3.17 -1.79 -18.26
N ARG A 13 -2.42 -2.59 -18.99
CA ARG A 13 -2.74 -4.02 -19.22
C ARG A 13 -2.01 -4.91 -18.23
N TRP A 14 -2.39 -4.82 -16.97
CA TRP A 14 -1.86 -5.68 -15.92
C TRP A 14 -2.25 -7.14 -16.14
N LYS A 15 -1.25 -8.01 -16.21
CA LYS A 15 -1.41 -9.48 -16.34
C LYS A 15 -1.12 -10.11 -14.99
N ARG A 16 -2.10 -10.79 -14.41
CA ARG A 16 -1.90 -11.56 -13.18
C ARG A 16 -0.89 -12.67 -13.42
N ASP A 17 0.12 -12.74 -12.57
CA ASP A 17 1.16 -13.75 -12.66
C ASP A 17 0.73 -15.03 -11.91
N GLY A 18 1.26 -16.15 -12.38
CA GLY A 18 1.20 -17.41 -11.68
C GLY A 18 -0.12 -18.17 -11.78
N LYS A 19 -0.26 -19.12 -10.88
CA LYS A 19 -1.41 -19.99 -10.71
C LYS A 19 -2.62 -19.21 -10.19
N ALA A 20 -3.78 -19.86 -10.14
CA ALA A 20 -5.00 -19.30 -9.59
C ALA A 20 -4.92 -18.96 -8.08
N ASP A 21 -3.84 -19.33 -7.42
CA ASP A 21 -3.61 -19.15 -5.98
C ASP A 21 -2.87 -17.85 -5.67
N PRO A 22 -3.05 -17.27 -4.47
CA PRO A 22 -2.30 -16.12 -4.02
C PRO A 22 -0.80 -16.43 -3.85
N VAL A 23 0.07 -15.41 -3.95
CA VAL A 23 1.51 -15.56 -3.70
C VAL A 23 1.83 -15.59 -2.20
N ILE A 24 0.98 -14.98 -1.37
CA ILE A 24 0.98 -15.12 0.09
C ILE A 24 -0.47 -15.27 0.56
N GLY A 25 -0.79 -16.42 1.14
CA GLY A 25 -2.06 -16.71 1.79
C GLY A 25 -2.02 -16.55 3.30
N LEU A 26 -3.15 -16.77 3.98
CA LEU A 26 -3.22 -16.79 5.44
C LEU A 26 -2.22 -17.80 6.03
N GLY A 27 -1.80 -17.55 7.27
CA GLY A 27 -1.04 -18.49 8.07
C GLY A 27 -1.88 -19.71 8.47
N GLU A 28 -1.20 -20.73 9.01
CA GLU A 28 -1.85 -21.87 9.65
C GLU A 28 -2.63 -21.40 10.89
N GLU A 29 -3.60 -22.19 11.34
CA GLU A 29 -4.38 -21.89 12.54
C GLU A 29 -3.47 -21.63 13.75
N GLY A 30 -3.65 -20.49 14.40
CA GLY A 30 -2.82 -20.02 15.51
C GLY A 30 -1.60 -19.17 15.11
N ALA A 31 -1.30 -19.02 13.81
CA ALA A 31 -0.30 -18.06 13.35
C ALA A 31 -0.81 -16.62 13.51
N PHE A 32 0.11 -15.66 13.66
CA PHE A 32 -0.23 -14.25 13.85
C PHE A 32 -1.05 -13.64 12.70
N ASP A 33 -1.05 -14.27 11.53
CA ASP A 33 -1.70 -13.84 10.30
C ASP A 33 -2.73 -14.87 9.79
N ASP A 34 -3.33 -15.63 10.68
CA ASP A 34 -4.30 -16.69 10.35
C ASP A 34 -5.71 -16.17 10.04
N MET A 35 -5.97 -14.89 10.33
CA MET A 35 -7.27 -14.26 10.11
C MET A 35 -7.25 -13.25 8.96
N HIS A 36 -6.33 -12.31 8.99
CA HIS A 36 -6.17 -11.27 7.97
C HIS A 36 -4.70 -11.10 7.60
N LEU A 37 -4.42 -10.85 6.32
CA LEU A 37 -3.18 -10.25 5.87
C LEU A 37 -3.46 -9.32 4.67
N PHE A 38 -2.83 -8.15 4.64
CA PHE A 38 -3.00 -7.17 3.58
C PHE A 38 -1.84 -6.17 3.54
N ALA A 39 -1.95 -5.14 2.68
CA ALA A 39 -1.01 -4.04 2.55
C ALA A 39 0.44 -4.48 2.32
N PRO A 40 0.71 -5.14 1.19
CA PRO A 40 2.08 -5.49 0.82
C PRO A 40 2.94 -4.24 0.65
N CYS A 41 4.18 -4.30 1.16
CA CYS A 41 5.23 -3.34 0.93
C CYS A 41 6.47 -4.10 0.45
N ALA A 42 6.72 -4.09 -0.85
CA ALA A 42 7.79 -4.85 -1.46
C ALA A 42 9.05 -4.00 -1.67
N LEU A 43 10.20 -4.64 -1.53
CA LEU A 43 11.51 -4.08 -1.87
C LEU A 43 12.38 -5.16 -2.54
N TRP A 44 13.33 -4.72 -3.35
CA TRP A 44 14.40 -5.56 -3.90
C TRP A 44 15.72 -5.16 -3.26
N GLU A 45 16.36 -6.10 -2.59
CA GLU A 45 17.65 -5.92 -1.92
C GLU A 45 18.35 -7.28 -1.81
N ASP A 46 19.68 -7.32 -1.91
CA ASP A 46 20.50 -8.53 -1.77
C ASP A 46 20.04 -9.69 -2.69
N ASP A 47 19.75 -9.38 -3.96
CA ASP A 47 19.29 -10.32 -4.98
C ASP A 47 18.00 -11.08 -4.64
N GLN A 48 17.15 -10.49 -3.77
CA GLN A 48 15.86 -11.04 -3.42
C GLN A 48 14.80 -9.95 -3.23
N PHE A 49 13.54 -10.34 -3.43
CA PHE A 49 12.39 -9.56 -2.97
C PHE A 49 12.17 -9.85 -1.48
N ARG A 50 12.00 -8.79 -0.71
CA ARG A 50 11.42 -8.83 0.63
C ARG A 50 10.05 -8.18 0.55
N LEU A 51 9.06 -8.79 1.18
CA LEU A 51 7.70 -8.30 1.20
C LEU A 51 7.21 -8.23 2.65
N TYR A 52 6.96 -7.02 3.12
CA TYR A 52 6.31 -6.79 4.40
C TYR A 52 4.81 -6.70 4.20
N TYR A 53 4.04 -7.09 5.20
CA TYR A 53 2.57 -7.04 5.17
C TYR A 53 2.00 -6.92 6.57
N SER A 54 0.78 -6.41 6.69
CA SER A 54 0.06 -6.37 7.96
C SER A 54 -0.71 -7.67 8.13
N GLY A 55 -0.48 -8.39 9.23
CA GLY A 55 -1.15 -9.65 9.56
C GLY A 55 -1.82 -9.60 10.93
N SER A 56 -2.99 -10.22 11.08
CA SER A 56 -3.65 -10.38 12.37
C SER A 56 -4.28 -11.76 12.53
N SER A 57 -4.41 -12.19 13.78
CA SER A 57 -5.07 -13.45 14.17
C SER A 57 -6.35 -13.21 14.98
N GLY A 58 -7.05 -14.27 15.35
CA GLY A 58 -8.20 -14.25 16.23
C GLY A 58 -9.51 -13.89 15.54
N ASP A 59 -10.28 -12.96 16.12
CA ASP A 59 -11.56 -12.50 15.59
C ASP A 59 -11.49 -11.08 15.01
N VAL A 60 -12.51 -10.70 14.26
CA VAL A 60 -12.56 -9.39 13.59
C VAL A 60 -12.65 -8.24 14.61
N GLY A 61 -13.34 -8.41 15.71
CA GLY A 61 -13.57 -7.34 16.69
C GLY A 61 -12.32 -7.02 17.51
N GLY A 62 -11.58 -8.04 17.89
CA GLY A 62 -10.37 -7.91 18.71
C GLY A 62 -9.05 -7.89 17.94
N ARG A 63 -9.10 -7.69 16.61
CA ARG A 63 -7.90 -7.77 15.77
C ARG A 63 -6.84 -6.73 16.12
N VAL A 64 -5.61 -7.19 16.23
CA VAL A 64 -4.40 -6.37 16.32
C VAL A 64 -3.46 -6.81 15.20
N PHE A 65 -3.03 -5.87 14.37
CA PHE A 65 -2.14 -6.18 13.25
C PHE A 65 -0.68 -6.03 13.64
N GLN A 66 0.11 -6.99 13.22
CA GLN A 66 1.56 -7.03 13.36
C GLN A 66 2.22 -7.02 11.98
N LEU A 67 3.50 -6.67 11.91
CA LEU A 67 4.24 -6.65 10.65
C LEU A 67 4.79 -8.04 10.33
N GLY A 68 4.28 -8.65 9.29
CA GLY A 68 4.81 -9.89 8.72
C GLY A 68 5.90 -9.62 7.68
N HIS A 69 6.70 -10.65 7.41
CA HIS A 69 7.75 -10.63 6.40
C HIS A 69 7.74 -11.93 5.59
N ALA A 70 7.98 -11.81 4.29
CA ALA A 70 8.25 -12.94 3.40
C ALA A 70 9.35 -12.57 2.41
N SER A 71 10.09 -13.57 1.92
CA SER A 71 11.15 -13.36 0.93
C SER A 71 11.07 -14.36 -0.22
N GLY A 72 11.60 -13.96 -1.38
CA GLY A 72 11.63 -14.77 -2.60
C GLY A 72 12.53 -14.14 -3.66
N THR A 73 12.95 -14.89 -4.65
CA THR A 73 13.92 -14.42 -5.67
C THR A 73 13.27 -13.93 -6.96
N ASP A 74 12.00 -14.25 -7.21
CA ASP A 74 11.31 -13.97 -8.48
C ASP A 74 10.10 -13.04 -8.35
N GLY A 75 9.74 -12.65 -7.12
CA GLY A 75 8.58 -11.81 -6.82
C GLY A 75 7.23 -12.51 -6.98
N VAL A 76 7.21 -13.82 -7.18
CA VAL A 76 6.01 -14.66 -7.31
C VAL A 76 5.97 -15.73 -6.23
N HIS A 77 7.09 -16.36 -5.95
CA HIS A 77 7.20 -17.42 -4.96
C HIS A 77 7.86 -16.86 -3.69
N PHE A 78 7.07 -16.73 -2.64
CA PHE A 78 7.52 -16.20 -1.35
C PHE A 78 7.49 -17.26 -0.26
N ARG A 79 8.43 -17.15 0.67
CA ARG A 79 8.47 -17.91 1.91
C ARG A 79 8.31 -16.94 3.07
N LYS A 80 7.28 -17.14 3.88
CA LYS A 80 7.06 -16.37 5.11
C LYS A 80 8.20 -16.61 6.10
N ASN A 81 8.48 -15.59 6.92
CA ASN A 81 9.38 -15.73 8.06
C ASN A 81 8.81 -16.78 9.03
N PRO A 82 9.54 -17.87 9.31
CA PRO A 82 9.04 -18.95 10.16
C PRO A 82 8.96 -18.57 11.66
N GLU A 83 9.63 -17.49 12.07
CA GLU A 83 9.68 -17.04 13.46
C GLU A 83 8.47 -16.14 13.84
N GLY A 84 7.57 -15.89 12.88
CA GLY A 84 6.38 -15.07 13.09
C GLY A 84 6.54 -13.61 12.63
N PRO A 85 5.88 -12.65 13.29
CA PRO A 85 5.99 -11.24 12.93
C PRO A 85 7.40 -10.70 13.19
N VAL A 86 7.80 -9.70 12.41
CA VAL A 86 9.08 -9.00 12.57
C VAL A 86 8.97 -7.70 13.36
N PHE A 87 7.74 -7.21 13.56
CA PHE A 87 7.48 -6.04 14.39
C PHE A 87 6.07 -6.06 14.95
N GLU A 88 5.95 -5.78 16.23
CA GLU A 88 4.71 -5.58 16.97
C GLU A 88 4.89 -4.44 17.97
N VAL A 89 3.81 -3.81 18.40
CA VAL A 89 3.86 -2.78 19.43
C VAL A 89 3.61 -3.43 20.79
N ASP A 90 4.62 -3.43 21.64
CA ASP A 90 4.59 -4.07 22.94
C ASP A 90 3.45 -3.55 23.84
N HIS A 91 2.71 -4.48 24.45
CA HIS A 91 1.71 -4.23 25.48
C HIS A 91 0.56 -3.28 25.11
N SER A 92 0.31 -3.08 23.80
CA SER A 92 -0.78 -2.24 23.33
C SER A 92 -1.70 -3.00 22.37
N ASN A 93 -2.89 -2.47 22.13
CA ASN A 93 -3.80 -2.91 21.07
C ASN A 93 -3.52 -2.17 19.74
N ASP A 94 -2.43 -1.40 19.67
CA ASP A 94 -2.09 -0.61 18.52
C ASP A 94 -1.64 -1.50 17.36
N SER A 95 -2.34 -1.38 16.26
CA SER A 95 -2.07 -2.16 15.05
C SER A 95 -0.99 -1.51 14.20
N ILE A 96 -0.20 -2.33 13.50
CA ILE A 96 0.71 -1.91 12.45
C ILE A 96 0.03 -2.14 11.10
N LEU A 97 -0.47 -1.06 10.51
CA LEU A 97 -1.24 -1.09 9.26
C LEU A 97 -0.47 -0.41 8.14
N THR A 98 -0.62 -0.95 6.95
CA THR A 98 -0.18 -0.28 5.71
C THR A 98 1.27 0.21 5.75
N PRO A 99 2.24 -0.69 5.94
CA PRO A 99 3.65 -0.34 6.00
C PRO A 99 4.14 0.32 4.71
N ALA A 100 4.94 1.37 4.84
CA ALA A 100 5.55 2.12 3.74
C ALA A 100 7.03 2.38 4.02
N LEU A 101 7.91 1.64 3.36
CA LEU A 101 9.35 1.87 3.43
C LEU A 101 9.73 3.15 2.67
N LEU A 102 10.78 3.83 3.15
CA LEU A 102 11.34 4.99 2.46
C LEU A 102 11.89 4.60 1.08
N ARG A 103 11.46 5.32 0.05
CA ARG A 103 11.86 5.09 -1.35
C ARG A 103 12.31 6.37 -2.03
N GLN A 104 13.15 6.23 -3.03
CA GLN A 104 13.38 7.26 -4.03
C GLN A 104 12.15 7.38 -4.95
N GLY A 105 12.08 8.45 -5.73
CA GLY A 105 11.03 8.62 -6.73
C GLY A 105 10.87 7.45 -7.68
N THR A 106 11.94 6.76 -8.03
CA THR A 106 11.96 5.56 -8.88
C THR A 106 11.43 4.28 -8.20
N GLY A 107 11.09 4.33 -6.90
CA GLY A 107 10.62 3.18 -6.14
C GLY A 107 11.71 2.37 -5.44
N GLN A 108 12.98 2.68 -5.69
CA GLN A 108 14.09 2.01 -5.00
C GLN A 108 14.12 2.41 -3.53
N ILE A 109 14.45 1.44 -2.67
CA ILE A 109 14.55 1.66 -1.23
C ILE A 109 15.73 2.58 -0.90
N VAL A 110 15.50 3.46 0.06
CA VAL A 110 16.53 4.33 0.64
C VAL A 110 16.86 3.83 2.04
N ARG A 111 18.16 3.61 2.28
CA ARG A 111 18.69 3.45 3.65
C ARG A 111 19.27 4.79 4.12
N GLU A 112 18.80 5.27 5.25
CA GLU A 112 19.33 6.48 5.89
C GLU A 112 20.33 6.06 6.97
N ASN A 113 21.58 6.51 6.83
CA ASN A 113 22.69 6.07 7.69
C ASN A 113 22.84 4.54 7.77
N GLY A 114 22.53 3.83 6.67
CA GLY A 114 22.58 2.37 6.58
C GLY A 114 21.30 1.66 7.08
N ARG A 115 20.32 2.38 7.62
CA ARG A 115 19.11 1.81 8.21
C ARG A 115 17.89 1.94 7.28
N LEU A 116 17.00 0.97 7.32
CA LEU A 116 15.65 1.06 6.76
C LEU A 116 14.81 2.00 7.64
N ARG A 117 13.90 2.75 7.02
CA ARG A 117 12.90 3.55 7.70
C ARG A 117 11.52 3.21 7.16
N LEU A 118 10.59 2.93 8.06
CA LEU A 118 9.24 2.47 7.75
C LEU A 118 8.23 3.37 8.44
N TRP A 119 7.29 3.93 7.67
CA TRP A 119 6.07 4.55 8.20
C TRP A 119 4.94 3.55 8.17
N TYR A 120 4.00 3.69 9.09
CA TYR A 120 2.80 2.88 9.14
C TYR A 120 1.65 3.64 9.80
N SER A 121 0.43 3.24 9.48
CA SER A 121 -0.74 3.72 10.22
C SER A 121 -0.99 2.83 11.41
N SER A 122 -1.43 3.41 12.52
CA SER A 122 -1.86 2.67 13.69
C SER A 122 -3.31 2.99 14.05
N THR A 123 -4.01 2.03 14.63
CA THR A 123 -5.34 2.20 15.23
C THR A 123 -5.57 1.09 16.26
N ASP A 124 -6.33 1.42 17.29
CA ASP A 124 -6.81 0.47 18.30
C ASP A 124 -8.22 -0.03 17.91
N PHE A 125 -8.30 -1.16 17.21
CA PHE A 125 -9.57 -1.76 16.82
C PHE A 125 -10.38 -2.28 18.02
N PRO A 126 -9.78 -2.92 19.04
CA PRO A 126 -10.51 -3.37 20.22
C PRO A 126 -11.28 -2.28 20.96
N THR A 127 -10.76 -1.06 21.04
CA THR A 127 -11.48 0.06 21.71
C THR A 127 -12.44 0.77 20.77
N GLY A 128 -12.32 0.54 19.43
CA GLY A 128 -13.27 1.03 18.45
C GLY A 128 -13.23 2.54 18.21
N THR A 129 -12.11 3.20 18.50
CA THR A 129 -11.99 4.66 18.31
C THR A 129 -12.05 5.08 16.85
N GLY A 130 -11.73 4.17 15.91
CA GLY A 130 -11.69 4.45 14.47
C GLY A 130 -10.62 5.44 14.05
N ARG A 131 -9.79 5.92 14.97
CA ARG A 131 -8.77 6.93 14.76
C ARG A 131 -7.51 6.27 14.22
N HIS A 132 -7.06 6.74 13.06
CA HIS A 132 -5.79 6.32 12.47
C HIS A 132 -4.71 7.37 12.74
N THR A 133 -3.54 6.92 13.19
CA THR A 133 -2.38 7.76 13.46
C THR A 133 -1.19 7.31 12.64
N LEU A 134 -0.32 8.23 12.23
CA LEU A 134 0.93 7.94 11.53
C LEU A 134 2.09 7.87 12.52
N HIS A 135 2.89 6.82 12.38
CA HIS A 135 4.13 6.59 13.11
C HIS A 135 5.24 6.17 12.16
N ASP A 136 6.49 6.21 12.62
CA ASP A 136 7.61 5.57 11.94
C ASP A 136 8.49 4.77 12.90
N THR A 137 9.31 3.91 12.34
CA THR A 137 10.33 3.11 13.01
C THR A 137 11.50 2.87 12.08
N THR A 138 12.64 2.46 12.63
CA THR A 138 13.84 2.14 11.87
C THR A 138 14.37 0.76 12.20
N SER A 139 15.14 0.16 11.25
CA SER A 139 15.76 -1.14 11.41
C SER A 139 17.07 -1.24 10.64
N ASP A 140 18.06 -1.93 11.21
CA ASP A 140 19.32 -2.23 10.54
C ASP A 140 19.18 -3.35 9.51
N ASP A 141 18.40 -4.37 9.83
CA ASP A 141 18.30 -5.63 9.08
C ASP A 141 16.93 -5.89 8.45
N GLY A 142 15.88 -5.14 8.88
CA GLY A 142 14.48 -5.34 8.46
C GLY A 142 13.75 -6.44 9.22
N PHE A 143 14.36 -7.03 10.24
CA PHE A 143 13.76 -8.05 11.10
C PHE A 143 13.58 -7.56 12.54
N CYS A 144 14.52 -6.76 13.04
CA CYS A 144 14.43 -6.12 14.34
C CYS A 144 14.19 -4.63 14.15
N TRP A 145 13.05 -4.14 14.60
CA TRP A 145 12.64 -2.73 14.47
C TRP A 145 12.71 -2.03 15.82
N ASP A 146 13.09 -0.75 15.79
CA ASP A 146 13.13 0.08 17.01
C ASP A 146 11.71 0.35 17.55
N SER A 147 11.63 0.89 18.76
CA SER A 147 10.37 1.41 19.28
C SER A 147 9.78 2.47 18.33
N PRO A 148 8.45 2.49 18.15
CA PRO A 148 7.81 3.46 17.27
C PRO A 148 8.00 4.89 17.74
N SER A 149 7.97 5.83 16.80
CA SER A 149 7.89 7.26 17.12
C SER A 149 6.58 7.61 17.81
N ASP A 150 6.53 8.80 18.43
CA ASP A 150 5.28 9.43 18.80
C ASP A 150 4.39 9.67 17.57
N VAL A 151 3.11 9.98 17.79
CA VAL A 151 2.15 10.31 16.72
C VAL A 151 2.65 11.49 15.89
N GLN A 152 2.84 11.28 14.60
CA GLN A 152 3.27 12.31 13.67
C GLN A 152 2.10 13.06 13.02
N LEU A 153 1.06 12.33 12.64
CA LEU A 153 -0.18 12.86 12.08
C LEU A 153 -1.38 12.10 12.60
N GLU A 154 -2.48 12.81 12.78
CA GLU A 154 -3.79 12.28 13.10
C GLU A 154 -4.59 12.02 11.82
N ASN A 155 -5.50 11.05 11.87
CA ASN A 155 -6.39 10.68 10.76
C ASN A 155 -5.66 10.32 9.45
N ALA A 156 -4.40 9.88 9.57
CA ALA A 156 -3.56 9.52 8.44
C ALA A 156 -3.51 7.99 8.28
N TYR A 157 -4.09 7.51 7.18
CA TYR A 157 -4.16 6.10 6.83
C TYR A 157 -3.46 5.81 5.52
N ALA A 158 -2.85 4.64 5.41
CA ALA A 158 -2.18 4.16 4.20
C ALA A 158 -1.15 5.15 3.62
N PRO A 159 -0.05 5.40 4.32
CA PRO A 159 0.99 6.31 3.87
C PRO A 159 1.72 5.78 2.62
N SER A 160 2.15 6.70 1.77
CA SER A 160 3.10 6.48 0.68
C SER A 160 4.18 7.55 0.76
N VAL A 161 5.41 7.16 1.10
CA VAL A 161 6.50 8.10 1.36
C VAL A 161 7.59 7.97 0.31
N LEU A 162 8.01 9.12 -0.24
CA LEU A 162 9.15 9.23 -1.15
C LEU A 162 10.15 10.28 -0.63
N LYS A 163 11.44 10.07 -0.95
CA LYS A 163 12.45 11.12 -0.82
C LYS A 163 12.79 11.66 -2.19
N VAL A 164 12.41 12.92 -2.45
CA VAL A 164 12.55 13.59 -3.73
C VAL A 164 13.35 14.87 -3.54
N ALA A 165 14.51 14.97 -4.22
CA ALA A 165 15.40 16.12 -4.13
C ALA A 165 15.78 16.50 -2.67
N GLY A 166 15.91 15.48 -1.79
CA GLY A 166 16.27 15.67 -0.39
C GLY A 166 15.10 15.92 0.56
N GLU A 167 13.91 16.20 0.07
CA GLU A 167 12.68 16.44 0.82
C GLU A 167 11.86 15.14 0.93
N TYR A 168 11.26 14.89 2.10
CA TYR A 168 10.29 13.82 2.26
C TYR A 168 8.92 14.29 1.78
N ARG A 169 8.26 13.46 1.00
CA ARG A 169 6.90 13.67 0.52
C ARG A 169 6.03 12.49 0.91
N LEU A 170 4.91 12.80 1.53
CA LEU A 170 3.93 11.84 2.00
C LEU A 170 2.61 12.09 1.29
N TRP A 171 2.01 11.03 0.74
CA TRP A 171 0.61 10.97 0.36
C TRP A 171 -0.07 9.96 1.26
N TYR A 172 -1.27 10.27 1.73
CA TYR A 172 -2.00 9.41 2.64
C TYR A 172 -3.51 9.56 2.45
N THR A 173 -4.26 8.56 2.87
CA THR A 173 -5.71 8.62 2.98
C THR A 173 -6.07 9.42 4.22
N ASP A 174 -6.76 10.54 4.05
CA ASP A 174 -7.35 11.30 5.15
C ASP A 174 -8.70 10.68 5.52
N VAL A 175 -8.81 10.23 6.76
CA VAL A 175 -9.99 9.57 7.31
C VAL A 175 -10.70 10.43 8.36
N SER A 176 -10.40 11.73 8.41
CA SER A 176 -11.02 12.68 9.37
C SER A 176 -12.52 12.82 9.13
N ASP A 177 -12.91 12.86 7.88
CA ASP A 177 -14.29 13.08 7.46
C ASP A 177 -14.66 12.19 6.25
N GLU A 178 -15.96 11.94 6.08
CA GLU A 178 -16.48 11.31 4.86
C GLU A 178 -16.87 12.38 3.81
N PRO A 179 -16.60 12.17 2.54
CA PRO A 179 -15.88 11.03 1.95
C PRO A 179 -14.37 11.11 2.18
N TRP A 180 -13.72 9.95 2.37
CA TRP A 180 -12.27 9.91 2.46
C TRP A 180 -11.61 10.40 1.17
N CYS A 181 -10.54 11.15 1.33
CA CYS A 181 -9.78 11.74 0.24
C CYS A 181 -8.27 11.46 0.39
N ILE A 182 -7.48 11.89 -0.57
CA ILE A 182 -6.01 11.79 -0.48
C ILE A 182 -5.43 13.18 -0.21
N ARG A 183 -4.60 13.26 0.83
CA ARG A 183 -3.80 14.45 1.18
C ARG A 183 -2.33 14.25 0.92
N HIS A 184 -1.62 15.35 0.91
CA HIS A 184 -0.17 15.41 0.77
C HIS A 184 0.45 16.20 1.91
N ALA A 185 1.65 15.78 2.33
CA ALA A 185 2.47 16.52 3.28
C ALA A 185 3.94 16.50 2.85
N ARG A 186 4.70 17.48 3.33
CA ARG A 186 6.15 17.59 3.13
C ARG A 186 6.85 17.67 4.47
N SER A 187 8.10 17.17 4.49
CA SER A 187 8.95 17.21 5.68
C SER A 187 10.43 17.31 5.28
N GLU A 188 11.23 17.98 6.09
CA GLU A 188 12.69 18.01 5.95
C GLU A 188 13.33 16.81 6.66
N ASP A 189 12.70 16.26 7.70
CA ASP A 189 13.23 15.21 8.56
C ASP A 189 12.44 13.89 8.52
N GLY A 190 11.25 13.89 7.85
CA GLY A 190 10.36 12.75 7.78
C GLY A 190 9.59 12.48 9.08
N HIS A 191 9.60 13.42 10.03
CA HIS A 191 8.92 13.33 11.32
C HIS A 191 7.94 14.49 11.53
N HIS A 192 8.34 15.73 11.23
CA HIS A 192 7.50 16.92 11.32
C HIS A 192 6.92 17.25 9.94
N TRP A 193 5.60 17.12 9.79
CA TRP A 193 4.92 17.21 8.51
C TRP A 193 4.12 18.50 8.33
N SER A 194 4.34 19.17 7.20
CA SER A 194 3.54 20.30 6.74
C SER A 194 2.50 19.80 5.73
N VAL A 195 1.25 19.72 6.17
CA VAL A 195 0.12 19.19 5.36
C VAL A 195 -0.40 20.27 4.42
N THR A 196 -0.75 19.90 3.19
CA THR A 196 -1.43 20.80 2.24
C THR A 196 -2.82 21.19 2.75
N GLU A 197 -3.23 22.44 2.51
CA GLU A 197 -4.53 22.95 2.98
C GLU A 197 -5.70 22.18 2.39
N ALA A 198 -5.66 21.89 1.08
CA ALA A 198 -6.69 21.14 0.37
C ALA A 198 -6.26 19.69 0.09
N PRO A 199 -7.21 18.75 -0.04
CA PRO A 199 -6.93 17.43 -0.60
C PRO A 199 -6.26 17.53 -1.97
N VAL A 200 -5.42 16.54 -2.30
CA VAL A 200 -4.77 16.47 -3.63
C VAL A 200 -5.52 15.56 -4.60
N LEU A 201 -6.38 14.65 -4.07
CA LEU A 201 -7.26 13.83 -4.88
C LEU A 201 -8.59 13.62 -4.15
N GLU A 202 -9.70 13.85 -4.85
CA GLU A 202 -11.07 13.70 -4.37
C GLU A 202 -11.88 12.86 -5.35
N LEU A 203 -13.09 12.43 -4.95
CA LEU A 203 -14.03 11.70 -5.81
C LEU A 203 -14.52 12.60 -6.95
N ASP A 204 -14.29 12.22 -8.21
CA ASP A 204 -14.75 12.97 -9.38
C ASP A 204 -15.03 12.10 -10.62
N GLN A 205 -14.81 10.77 -10.53
CA GLN A 205 -15.07 9.83 -11.61
C GLN A 205 -16.25 8.89 -11.27
N SER A 206 -16.99 8.48 -12.29
CA SER A 206 -18.20 7.67 -12.12
C SER A 206 -18.00 6.26 -11.56
N TRP A 207 -16.77 5.73 -11.62
CA TRP A 207 -16.43 4.44 -11.04
C TRP A 207 -16.08 4.53 -9.55
N GLU A 208 -15.84 5.73 -9.04
CA GLU A 208 -15.47 6.00 -7.66
C GLU A 208 -16.72 6.21 -6.80
N TRP A 209 -16.78 5.51 -5.69
CA TRP A 209 -17.90 5.65 -4.77
C TRP A 209 -17.43 5.75 -3.31
N GLY A 210 -17.90 6.77 -2.62
CA GLY A 210 -17.81 6.96 -1.19
C GLY A 210 -16.43 7.30 -0.62
N ARG A 211 -15.34 6.71 -1.12
CA ARG A 211 -14.00 6.88 -0.54
C ARG A 211 -12.89 6.70 -1.57
N LEU A 212 -11.82 7.50 -1.45
CA LEU A 212 -10.51 7.21 -2.04
C LEU A 212 -9.56 6.73 -0.94
N PHE A 213 -8.71 5.74 -1.25
CA PHE A 213 -7.79 5.15 -0.28
C PHE A 213 -6.54 4.53 -0.93
N TYR A 214 -5.52 4.21 -0.09
CA TYR A 214 -4.28 3.53 -0.46
C TYR A 214 -3.52 4.19 -1.62
N PRO A 215 -3.14 5.48 -1.51
CA PRO A 215 -2.27 6.07 -2.51
C PRO A 215 -0.92 5.35 -2.53
N TYR A 216 -0.47 4.97 -3.70
CA TYR A 216 0.89 4.49 -3.93
C TYR A 216 1.53 5.35 -5.00
N VAL A 217 2.53 6.13 -4.63
CA VAL A 217 3.12 7.15 -5.50
C VAL A 217 4.55 6.79 -5.88
N LEU A 218 4.87 6.96 -7.14
CA LEU A 218 6.22 6.91 -7.69
C LEU A 218 6.49 8.18 -8.50
N GLN A 219 7.76 8.47 -8.74
CA GLN A 219 8.24 9.49 -9.66
C GLN A 219 9.23 8.85 -10.66
N PRO A 220 8.74 8.13 -11.68
CA PRO A 220 9.59 7.42 -12.63
C PRO A 220 10.56 8.34 -13.36
N GLU A 221 10.15 9.59 -13.60
CA GLU A 221 10.93 10.61 -14.33
C GLU A 221 10.79 11.97 -13.64
N PRO A 222 11.75 12.88 -13.83
CA PRO A 222 11.63 14.25 -13.36
C PRO A 222 10.31 14.89 -13.86
N LYS A 223 9.55 15.53 -12.97
CA LYS A 223 8.24 16.13 -13.27
C LYS A 223 7.17 15.14 -13.73
N LEU A 224 7.29 13.88 -13.35
CA LEU A 224 6.27 12.87 -13.60
C LEU A 224 6.06 12.06 -12.33
N PHE A 225 5.03 12.38 -11.57
CA PHE A 225 4.52 11.55 -10.50
C PHE A 225 3.37 10.70 -11.05
N VAL A 226 3.33 9.45 -10.62
CA VAL A 226 2.26 8.50 -10.93
C VAL A 226 1.72 7.98 -9.60
N MET A 227 0.41 8.09 -9.41
CA MET A 227 -0.30 7.57 -8.24
C MET A 227 -1.26 6.48 -8.67
N TRP A 228 -1.16 5.32 -8.05
CA TRP A 228 -2.24 4.34 -8.04
C TRP A 228 -3.00 4.50 -6.73
N TYR A 229 -4.32 4.45 -6.80
CA TYR A 229 -5.20 4.64 -5.64
C TYR A 229 -6.41 3.72 -5.73
N GLY A 230 -6.99 3.40 -4.59
CA GLY A 230 -8.18 2.56 -4.50
C GLY A 230 -9.47 3.39 -4.37
N SER A 231 -10.57 2.83 -4.85
CA SER A 231 -11.92 3.29 -4.53
C SER A 231 -12.91 2.13 -4.51
N TYR A 232 -14.05 2.32 -3.84
CA TYR A 232 -15.20 1.46 -4.06
C TYR A 232 -15.78 1.73 -5.43
N GLN A 233 -16.33 0.68 -6.07
CA GLN A 233 -17.00 0.81 -7.36
C GLN A 233 -18.52 1.03 -7.21
N SER A 234 -19.07 0.70 -6.06
CA SER A 234 -20.52 0.81 -5.77
C SER A 234 -20.77 0.71 -4.25
N ALA A 235 -21.96 1.12 -3.83
CA ALA A 235 -22.43 0.99 -2.46
C ALA A 235 -22.64 -0.46 -2.04
N ASP A 236 -23.17 -1.29 -2.94
CA ASP A 236 -23.51 -2.70 -2.69
C ASP A 236 -23.48 -3.49 -3.99
N PRO A 237 -22.67 -4.57 -4.06
CA PRO A 237 -21.66 -4.97 -3.07
C PRO A 237 -20.45 -4.02 -3.09
N HIS A 238 -19.80 -3.85 -1.95
CA HIS A 238 -18.58 -3.05 -1.81
C HIS A 238 -17.39 -3.69 -2.54
N LYS A 239 -17.39 -3.63 -3.86
CA LYS A 239 -16.26 -4.03 -4.68
C LYS A 239 -15.28 -2.88 -4.77
N THR A 240 -13.99 -3.19 -4.77
CA THR A 240 -12.94 -2.18 -4.94
C THR A 240 -12.14 -2.40 -6.19
N ALA A 241 -11.57 -1.33 -6.70
CA ALA A 241 -10.63 -1.36 -7.82
C ALA A 241 -9.56 -0.29 -7.64
N LEU A 242 -8.54 -0.33 -8.49
CA LEU A 242 -7.44 0.62 -8.51
C LEU A 242 -7.56 1.52 -9.74
N GLY A 243 -7.44 2.82 -9.51
CA GLY A 243 -7.27 3.84 -10.54
C GLY A 243 -5.83 4.33 -10.62
N VAL A 244 -5.53 5.10 -11.65
CA VAL A 244 -4.25 5.78 -11.85
C VAL A 244 -4.46 7.26 -12.12
N ALA A 245 -3.54 8.08 -11.59
CA ALA A 245 -3.45 9.50 -11.86
C ALA A 245 -1.98 9.91 -12.07
N VAL A 246 -1.74 10.99 -12.81
CA VAL A 246 -0.42 11.58 -13.02
C VAL A 246 -0.37 13.03 -12.58
N SER A 247 0.84 13.50 -12.21
CA SER A 247 1.08 14.87 -11.79
C SER A 247 2.49 15.32 -12.16
N GLU A 248 2.69 16.61 -12.42
CA GLU A 248 4.03 17.19 -12.60
C GLU A 248 4.70 17.55 -11.26
N ASP A 249 3.90 17.86 -10.26
CA ASP A 249 4.36 18.42 -8.98
C ASP A 249 4.02 17.56 -7.75
N GLY A 250 3.22 16.48 -7.95
CA GLY A 250 2.73 15.60 -6.88
C GLY A 250 1.57 16.19 -6.08
N ILE A 251 1.03 17.35 -6.49
CA ILE A 251 -0.05 18.07 -5.82
C ILE A 251 -1.30 18.14 -6.72
N ARG A 252 -1.13 18.54 -7.99
CA ARG A 252 -2.21 18.66 -8.97
C ARG A 252 -2.21 17.42 -9.84
N TRP A 253 -3.26 16.61 -9.72
CA TRP A 253 -3.35 15.32 -10.36
C TRP A 253 -4.38 15.31 -11.49
N GLN A 254 -4.05 14.57 -12.54
CA GLN A 254 -4.97 14.21 -13.61
C GLN A 254 -5.20 12.70 -13.55
N LYS A 255 -6.43 12.29 -13.37
CA LYS A 255 -6.86 10.89 -13.41
C LYS A 255 -6.97 10.40 -14.85
N SER A 256 -6.73 9.11 -15.07
CA SER A 256 -6.98 8.47 -16.36
C SER A 256 -8.47 8.35 -16.64
N ASP A 257 -8.87 8.62 -17.88
CA ASP A 257 -10.23 8.38 -18.37
C ASP A 257 -10.52 6.87 -18.52
N HIS A 258 -9.47 6.04 -18.45
CA HIS A 258 -9.54 4.57 -18.52
C HIS A 258 -9.63 3.89 -17.14
N ASN A 259 -9.78 4.65 -16.08
CA ASN A 259 -10.00 4.08 -14.74
C ASN A 259 -11.33 3.33 -14.63
N PRO A 260 -11.39 2.23 -13.84
CA PRO A 260 -10.29 1.64 -13.10
C PRO A 260 -9.34 0.82 -13.97
N VAL A 261 -8.02 0.84 -13.65
CA VAL A 261 -6.99 0.12 -14.42
C VAL A 261 -6.74 -1.30 -13.92
N PHE A 262 -7.20 -1.63 -12.70
CA PHE A 262 -7.08 -2.96 -12.13
C PHE A 262 -8.17 -3.20 -11.08
N GLY A 263 -8.76 -4.40 -11.09
CA GLY A 263 -9.85 -4.73 -10.17
C GLY A 263 -9.97 -6.24 -9.91
N PRO A 264 -11.01 -6.68 -9.19
CA PRO A 264 -11.25 -8.09 -8.91
C PRO A 264 -11.37 -8.94 -10.18
N ASP A 265 -11.01 -10.23 -10.08
CA ASP A 265 -11.17 -11.20 -11.14
C ASP A 265 -12.14 -12.31 -10.71
N ALA A 266 -13.34 -12.32 -11.27
CA ALA A 266 -14.36 -13.31 -10.95
C ALA A 266 -13.98 -14.75 -11.34
N ALA A 267 -12.99 -14.94 -12.21
CA ALA A 267 -12.48 -16.26 -12.57
C ALA A 267 -11.54 -16.85 -11.51
N ARG A 268 -11.05 -16.03 -10.59
CA ARG A 268 -10.17 -16.41 -9.48
C ARG A 268 -10.94 -16.32 -8.16
N ALA A 269 -11.33 -17.44 -7.60
CA ALA A 269 -12.23 -17.50 -6.45
C ALA A 269 -11.77 -16.63 -5.26
N TRP A 270 -10.46 -16.62 -4.94
CA TRP A 270 -9.92 -15.89 -3.79
C TRP A 270 -9.87 -14.36 -3.97
N GLU A 271 -9.90 -13.84 -5.21
CA GLU A 271 -9.82 -12.42 -5.53
C GLU A 271 -11.05 -11.89 -6.30
N SER A 272 -12.18 -12.55 -6.18
CA SER A 272 -13.36 -12.26 -6.99
C SER A 272 -14.15 -11.01 -6.58
N HIS A 273 -13.83 -10.40 -5.43
CA HIS A 273 -14.67 -9.34 -4.88
C HIS A 273 -13.93 -8.02 -4.59
N TYR A 274 -12.72 -8.08 -4.02
CA TYR A 274 -12.06 -6.92 -3.43
C TYR A 274 -10.58 -6.87 -3.83
N THR A 275 -10.12 -5.75 -4.39
CA THR A 275 -8.72 -5.50 -4.73
C THR A 275 -8.29 -4.17 -4.13
N THR A 276 -7.20 -4.15 -3.38
CA THR A 276 -6.76 -2.97 -2.63
C THR A 276 -5.29 -3.03 -2.24
N SER A 277 -4.79 -1.98 -1.62
CA SER A 277 -3.47 -1.87 -0.96
C SER A 277 -2.34 -2.48 -1.79
N GLN A 278 -1.94 -1.77 -2.80
CA GLN A 278 -0.90 -2.17 -3.75
C GLN A 278 0.49 -1.68 -3.37
N SER A 279 1.50 -2.46 -3.75
CA SER A 279 2.91 -2.07 -3.82
C SER A 279 3.42 -2.31 -5.23
N ILE A 280 4.05 -1.32 -5.86
CA ILE A 280 4.42 -1.37 -7.28
C ILE A 280 5.90 -1.06 -7.42
N GLN A 281 6.59 -1.83 -8.25
CA GLN A 281 8.02 -1.64 -8.51
C GLN A 281 8.34 -1.90 -9.98
N GLN A 282 9.27 -1.12 -10.54
CA GLN A 282 9.88 -1.45 -11.82
C GLN A 282 10.97 -2.52 -11.60
N LEU A 283 10.91 -3.57 -12.39
CA LEU A 283 11.89 -4.65 -12.40
C LEU A 283 13.12 -4.27 -13.24
N HIS A 284 14.23 -5.00 -13.06
CA HIS A 284 15.46 -4.80 -13.82
C HIS A 284 15.32 -5.00 -15.33
N ASP A 285 14.33 -5.77 -15.77
CA ASP A 285 14.00 -6.00 -17.18
C ASP A 285 13.10 -4.92 -17.78
N GLY A 286 12.79 -3.87 -17.02
CA GLY A 286 11.97 -2.73 -17.41
C GLY A 286 10.47 -2.93 -17.22
N ARG A 287 10.00 -4.16 -16.96
CA ARG A 287 8.60 -4.42 -16.65
C ARG A 287 8.24 -3.90 -15.27
N TRP A 288 6.93 -3.69 -15.05
CA TRP A 288 6.36 -3.29 -13.76
C TRP A 288 5.73 -4.51 -13.10
N ARG A 289 5.88 -4.58 -11.78
CA ARG A 289 5.24 -5.60 -10.96
C ARG A 289 4.45 -4.92 -9.85
N MET A 290 3.25 -5.42 -9.65
CA MET A 290 2.37 -5.02 -8.56
C MET A 290 2.13 -6.23 -7.66
N TRP A 291 2.23 -6.02 -6.35
CA TRP A 291 1.66 -6.90 -5.33
C TRP A 291 0.45 -6.19 -4.75
N TYR A 292 -0.64 -6.89 -4.60
CA TYR A 292 -1.92 -6.33 -4.16
C TYR A 292 -2.63 -7.27 -3.22
N ALA A 293 -3.40 -6.74 -2.26
CA ALA A 293 -4.26 -7.54 -1.42
C ALA A 293 -5.63 -7.71 -2.08
N SER A 294 -6.20 -8.91 -1.96
CA SER A 294 -7.52 -9.20 -2.47
C SER A 294 -8.25 -10.25 -1.63
N ARG A 295 -9.56 -10.40 -1.84
CA ARG A 295 -10.43 -11.35 -1.15
C ARG A 295 -11.70 -11.67 -1.92
N PRO A 296 -12.39 -12.79 -1.57
CA PRO A 296 -13.60 -13.24 -2.28
C PRO A 296 -14.92 -12.65 -1.74
N ALA A 297 -14.89 -11.86 -0.66
CA ALA A 297 -16.09 -11.40 0.04
C ALA A 297 -15.95 -9.96 0.57
N PRO A 298 -17.06 -9.29 0.95
CA PRO A 298 -17.02 -7.98 1.57
C PRO A 298 -16.16 -7.92 2.84
N PRO A 299 -15.70 -6.70 3.23
CA PRO A 299 -14.90 -6.51 4.44
C PRO A 299 -15.60 -7.01 5.68
N PHE A 300 -14.79 -7.51 6.62
CA PHE A 300 -15.20 -7.86 7.99
C PHE A 300 -16.22 -9.00 8.14
N GLN A 301 -16.55 -9.70 7.07
CA GLN A 301 -17.45 -10.86 7.14
C GLN A 301 -16.69 -12.19 7.27
N HIS A 302 -15.43 -12.25 6.84
CA HIS A 302 -14.64 -13.48 6.78
C HIS A 302 -13.14 -13.23 6.97
N LYS A 303 -12.41 -14.29 7.32
CA LYS A 303 -10.96 -14.40 7.39
C LYS A 303 -10.33 -14.47 6.00
N TYR A 304 -10.31 -13.42 5.19
CA TYR A 304 -9.77 -13.58 3.83
C TYR A 304 -9.23 -12.28 3.24
N PHE A 305 -8.00 -11.97 3.54
CA PHE A 305 -7.14 -11.30 2.58
C PHE A 305 -6.01 -12.24 2.21
N ALA A 306 -5.57 -12.15 0.96
CA ALA A 306 -4.36 -12.77 0.47
C ALA A 306 -3.67 -11.78 -0.47
N ILE A 307 -2.39 -12.00 -0.73
CA ILE A 307 -1.62 -11.14 -1.62
C ILE A 307 -1.41 -11.87 -2.95
N GLY A 308 -1.79 -11.19 -4.03
CA GLY A 308 -1.52 -11.59 -5.41
C GLY A 308 -0.43 -10.76 -6.05
N THR A 309 -0.07 -11.10 -7.27
CA THR A 309 0.87 -10.32 -8.08
C THR A 309 0.44 -10.24 -9.54
N ALA A 310 0.76 -9.11 -10.16
CA ALA A 310 0.53 -8.87 -11.56
C ALA A 310 1.73 -8.14 -12.19
N SER A 311 1.97 -8.37 -13.47
CA SER A 311 3.01 -7.70 -14.25
C SER A 311 2.41 -6.86 -15.38
N TRP A 312 3.14 -5.83 -15.77
CA TRP A 312 2.79 -4.94 -16.88
C TRP A 312 4.06 -4.52 -17.63
N ASP A 313 3.97 -4.48 -18.93
CA ASP A 313 5.13 -4.17 -19.78
C ASP A 313 5.51 -2.67 -19.77
N GLY A 314 4.67 -1.83 -19.15
CA GLY A 314 4.92 -0.40 -18.97
C GLY A 314 4.12 0.51 -19.90
N PRO A 315 4.25 1.84 -19.74
CA PRO A 315 3.52 2.81 -20.55
C PRO A 315 3.89 2.69 -22.03
N GLY A 316 2.86 2.73 -22.90
CA GLY A 316 3.01 2.60 -24.35
C GLY A 316 3.12 1.17 -24.88
N SER A 317 2.85 0.15 -24.02
CA SER A 317 2.87 -1.28 -24.39
C SER A 317 1.50 -1.81 -24.80
#